data_cc6c2ba626f87a111a839ef560b53734
#
_entry.id   cc6c2ba626f87a111a839ef560b53734
#
_cell.length_a   1.000
_cell.length_b   1.000
_cell.length_c   1.000
_cell.angle_alpha   90.00
_cell.angle_beta   90.00
_cell.angle_gamma   90.00
#
_symmetry.space_group_name_H-M   'P 1'
#
loop_
_entity.id
_entity.type
_entity.pdbx_description
1 polymer ?
#
loop_
_entity_poly.entity_id
_entity_poly.type
_entity_poly.pdbx_seq_one_letter_code
_entity_poly.pdbx_strand_id
1 'polypeptide(L)'
;LVGKPELLILDEPTSAMDVEMRQHFWNVIEKLKMNNTTILYTSHYIEEVERMADQVMMLDKGKIQLDDSPENIKRNQSYSLIRIPCKYQELINQLKHKYEIKLIKNRYEIKTTDVSDVLQLLKQYHVNFNKIEILKKSLLEVMFSNDLSKGGNYQ
;
A
#
# COMPACT_ATOMS: atom_id res chain seq x y z
N LEU A 1 -5.56 -4.48 -31.11
CA LEU A 1 -4.11 -4.59 -31.35
C LEU A 1 -3.89 -5.30 -32.68
N VAL A 2 -3.16 -4.65 -33.57
CA VAL A 2 -2.78 -5.22 -34.86
C VAL A 2 -1.42 -5.93 -34.65
N GLY A 3 -1.39 -7.25 -34.83
CA GLY A 3 -0.19 -8.07 -34.66
C GLY A 3 -0.14 -8.83 -33.30
N LYS A 4 0.95 -9.55 -33.09
CA LYS A 4 1.31 -10.21 -31.83
C LYS A 4 2.59 -9.54 -31.30
N PRO A 5 2.48 -8.45 -30.52
CA PRO A 5 3.67 -7.77 -30.03
C PRO A 5 4.40 -8.65 -28.98
N GLU A 6 5.72 -8.62 -28.99
CA GLU A 6 6.54 -9.22 -27.93
C GLU A 6 6.61 -8.33 -26.69
N LEU A 7 6.52 -7.00 -26.88
CA LEU A 7 6.54 -5.98 -25.83
C LEU A 7 5.41 -4.98 -26.07
N LEU A 8 4.65 -4.68 -25.02
CA LEU A 8 3.63 -3.65 -24.98
C LEU A 8 3.97 -2.65 -23.87
N ILE A 9 4.08 -1.37 -24.22
CA ILE A 9 4.35 -0.28 -23.26
C ILE A 9 3.11 0.60 -23.16
N LEU A 10 2.64 0.83 -21.94
CA LEU A 10 1.42 1.56 -21.65
C LEU A 10 1.68 2.60 -20.55
N ASP A 11 1.29 3.83 -20.78
CA ASP A 11 1.40 4.90 -19.81
C ASP A 11 0.01 5.23 -19.26
N GLU A 12 -0.19 4.96 -17.96
CA GLU A 12 -1.45 5.13 -17.21
C GLU A 12 -2.71 4.69 -17.96
N PRO A 13 -2.76 3.46 -18.50
CA PRO A 13 -3.78 3.07 -19.49
C PRO A 13 -5.21 3.11 -18.96
N THR A 14 -5.41 3.06 -17.65
CA THR A 14 -6.71 2.96 -16.99
C THR A 14 -7.19 4.28 -16.35
N SER A 15 -6.40 5.35 -16.44
CA SER A 15 -6.66 6.61 -15.73
C SER A 15 -8.00 7.28 -16.08
N ALA A 16 -8.48 7.11 -17.33
CA ALA A 16 -9.74 7.69 -17.80
C ALA A 16 -10.88 6.65 -17.94
N MET A 17 -10.70 5.44 -17.41
CA MET A 17 -11.67 4.35 -17.53
C MET A 17 -12.57 4.26 -16.29
N ASP A 18 -13.86 3.99 -16.52
CA ASP A 18 -14.76 3.56 -15.46
C ASP A 18 -14.42 2.12 -14.99
N VAL A 19 -15.11 1.65 -13.96
CA VAL A 19 -14.83 0.35 -13.32
C VAL A 19 -15.02 -0.81 -14.30
N GLU A 20 -16.05 -0.77 -15.13
CA GLU A 20 -16.39 -1.84 -16.08
C GLU A 20 -15.40 -1.90 -17.24
N MET A 21 -15.07 -0.75 -17.83
CA MET A 21 -14.07 -0.63 -18.88
C MET A 21 -12.69 -1.06 -18.39
N ARG A 22 -12.33 -0.70 -17.17
CA ARG A 22 -11.06 -1.09 -16.53
C ARG A 22 -10.95 -2.61 -16.36
N GLN A 23 -12.02 -3.26 -15.92
CA GLN A 23 -12.05 -4.71 -15.81
C GLN A 23 -11.91 -5.39 -17.19
N HIS A 24 -12.58 -4.87 -18.19
CA HIS A 24 -12.46 -5.36 -19.57
C HIS A 24 -11.04 -5.20 -20.12
N PHE A 25 -10.42 -4.06 -19.90
CA PHE A 25 -9.05 -3.78 -20.30
C PHE A 25 -8.08 -4.81 -19.67
N TRP A 26 -8.14 -5.03 -18.37
CA TRP A 26 -7.27 -5.98 -17.69
C TRP A 26 -7.47 -7.42 -18.15
N ASN A 27 -8.69 -7.83 -18.46
CA ASN A 27 -8.95 -9.14 -19.07
C ASN A 27 -8.26 -9.33 -20.44
N VAL A 28 -8.14 -8.24 -21.21
CA VAL A 28 -7.39 -8.27 -22.50
C VAL A 28 -5.88 -8.37 -22.22
N ILE A 29 -5.37 -7.62 -21.23
CA ILE A 29 -3.97 -7.65 -20.81
C ILE A 29 -3.56 -9.06 -20.35
N GLU A 30 -4.37 -9.71 -19.53
CA GLU A 30 -4.12 -11.09 -19.08
C GLU A 30 -4.01 -12.08 -20.26
N LYS A 31 -4.88 -11.95 -21.25
CA LYS A 31 -4.80 -12.78 -22.47
C LYS A 31 -3.51 -12.54 -23.26
N LEU A 32 -3.01 -11.30 -23.30
CA LEU A 32 -1.73 -10.99 -23.93
C LEU A 32 -0.55 -11.60 -23.17
N LYS A 33 -0.56 -11.53 -21.84
CA LYS A 33 0.43 -12.19 -20.98
C LYS A 33 0.47 -13.70 -21.23
N MET A 34 -0.69 -14.35 -21.31
CA MET A 34 -0.77 -15.79 -21.62
C MET A 34 -0.20 -16.15 -22.99
N ASN A 35 -0.15 -15.19 -23.93
CA ASN A 35 0.46 -15.34 -25.24
C ASN A 35 1.93 -14.87 -25.29
N ASN A 36 2.61 -14.84 -24.15
CA ASN A 36 4.01 -14.45 -23.98
C ASN A 36 4.32 -12.99 -24.41
N THR A 37 3.36 -12.08 -24.33
CA THR A 37 3.63 -10.65 -24.49
C THR A 37 4.15 -10.10 -23.16
N THR A 38 5.32 -9.46 -23.19
CA THR A 38 5.82 -8.67 -22.06
C THR A 38 5.09 -7.34 -22.00
N ILE A 39 4.59 -6.96 -20.83
CA ILE A 39 3.80 -5.74 -20.66
C ILE A 39 4.49 -4.86 -19.62
N LEU A 40 4.87 -3.67 -20.03
CA LEU A 40 5.35 -2.60 -19.15
C LEU A 40 4.29 -1.52 -19.07
N TYR A 41 3.79 -1.22 -17.89
CA TYR A 41 2.81 -0.16 -17.71
C TYR A 41 3.12 0.71 -16.50
N THR A 42 2.73 1.98 -16.56
CA THR A 42 2.70 2.86 -15.40
C THR A 42 1.29 2.92 -14.81
N SER A 43 1.16 3.00 -13.50
CA SER A 43 -0.11 3.21 -12.81
C SER A 43 0.10 3.86 -11.46
N HIS A 44 -0.86 4.68 -11.04
CA HIS A 44 -0.97 5.19 -9.67
C HIS A 44 -2.07 4.46 -8.86
N TYR A 45 -2.72 3.45 -9.44
CA TYR A 45 -3.71 2.62 -8.76
C TYR A 45 -3.04 1.38 -8.15
N ILE A 46 -2.83 1.41 -6.85
CA ILE A 46 -2.16 0.33 -6.10
C ILE A 46 -2.85 -1.01 -6.30
N GLU A 47 -4.18 -1.03 -6.26
CA GLU A 47 -4.97 -2.25 -6.41
C GLU A 47 -4.75 -2.95 -7.75
N GLU A 48 -4.54 -2.17 -8.83
CA GLU A 48 -4.20 -2.72 -10.14
C GLU A 48 -2.80 -3.32 -10.13
N VAL A 49 -1.83 -2.59 -9.58
CA VAL A 49 -0.44 -3.06 -9.47
C VAL A 49 -0.38 -4.35 -8.66
N GLU A 50 -1.04 -4.39 -7.50
CA GLU A 50 -1.06 -5.57 -6.63
C GLU A 50 -1.71 -6.80 -7.25
N ARG A 51 -2.68 -6.61 -8.16
CA ARG A 51 -3.44 -7.69 -8.79
C ARG A 51 -2.82 -8.16 -10.10
N MET A 52 -2.24 -7.25 -10.87
CA MET A 52 -1.89 -7.52 -12.27
C MET A 52 -0.40 -7.63 -12.54
N ALA A 53 0.44 -6.98 -11.72
CA ALA A 53 1.88 -6.97 -11.94
C ALA A 53 2.55 -8.23 -11.38
N ASP A 54 3.51 -8.77 -12.12
CA ASP A 54 4.42 -9.82 -11.64
C ASP A 54 5.65 -9.20 -10.96
N GLN A 55 6.06 -8.01 -11.42
CA GLN A 55 7.19 -7.22 -10.92
C GLN A 55 6.77 -5.76 -10.79
N VAL A 56 7.22 -5.10 -9.74
CA VAL A 56 6.98 -3.67 -9.48
C VAL A 56 8.30 -2.96 -9.35
N MET A 57 8.49 -1.94 -10.16
CA MET A 57 9.61 -1.01 -10.03
C MET A 57 9.09 0.37 -9.62
N MET A 58 9.56 0.86 -8.49
CA MET A 58 9.24 2.20 -8.04
C MET A 58 10.37 3.16 -8.34
N LEU A 59 10.05 4.22 -9.07
CA LEU A 59 10.99 5.25 -9.48
C LEU A 59 10.75 6.53 -8.66
N ASP A 60 11.79 7.03 -8.00
CA ASP A 60 11.79 8.35 -7.36
C ASP A 60 13.07 9.10 -7.71
N LYS A 61 12.93 10.34 -8.20
CA LYS A 61 14.04 11.22 -8.61
C LYS A 61 15.06 10.54 -9.54
N GLY A 62 14.56 9.76 -10.50
CA GLY A 62 15.39 9.07 -11.51
C GLY A 62 16.16 7.84 -10.98
N LYS A 63 15.82 7.35 -9.78
CA LYS A 63 16.42 6.14 -9.20
C LYS A 63 15.35 5.12 -8.86
N ILE A 64 15.65 3.85 -9.11
CA ILE A 64 14.80 2.75 -8.67
C ILE A 64 14.97 2.62 -7.15
N GLN A 65 13.88 2.82 -6.41
CA GLN A 65 13.82 2.71 -4.95
C GLN A 65 13.35 1.33 -4.51
N LEU A 66 12.60 0.65 -5.37
CA LEU A 66 12.03 -0.66 -5.13
C LEU A 66 11.97 -1.41 -6.46
N ASP A 67 12.35 -2.69 -6.42
CA ASP A 67 12.27 -3.62 -7.55
C ASP A 67 12.03 -5.02 -7.00
N ASP A 68 10.75 -5.44 -6.91
CA ASP A 68 10.36 -6.74 -6.35
C ASP A 68 8.93 -7.11 -6.80
N SER A 69 8.52 -8.35 -6.55
CA SER A 69 7.14 -8.77 -6.76
C SER A 69 6.18 -8.13 -5.73
N PRO A 70 4.91 -7.87 -6.09
CA PRO A 70 3.91 -7.38 -5.15
C PRO A 70 3.78 -8.26 -3.89
N GLU A 71 3.88 -9.57 -4.05
CA GLU A 71 3.79 -10.53 -2.95
C GLU A 71 4.95 -10.41 -1.96
N ASN A 72 6.18 -10.27 -2.47
CA ASN A 72 7.36 -10.07 -1.64
C ASN A 72 7.28 -8.73 -0.89
N ILE A 73 6.85 -7.68 -1.57
CA ILE A 73 6.66 -6.36 -0.97
C ILE A 73 5.65 -6.44 0.19
N LYS A 74 4.51 -7.09 -0.04
CA LYS A 74 3.49 -7.30 1.00
C LYS A 74 4.04 -8.09 2.19
N ARG A 75 4.83 -9.13 1.93
CA ARG A 75 5.37 -10.00 2.97
C ARG A 75 6.47 -9.33 3.78
N ASN A 76 7.40 -8.64 3.12
CA ASN A 76 8.63 -8.17 3.75
C ASN A 76 8.50 -6.75 4.32
N GLN A 77 7.55 -5.96 3.85
CA GLN A 77 7.45 -4.53 4.15
C GLN A 77 6.07 -4.10 4.67
N SER A 78 5.18 -5.06 4.93
CA SER A 78 3.89 -4.76 5.54
C SER A 78 4.06 -4.42 7.02
N TYR A 79 3.36 -3.42 7.46
CA TYR A 79 3.19 -3.11 8.88
C TYR A 79 1.72 -2.88 9.19
N SER A 80 1.40 -2.93 10.46
CA SER A 80 0.06 -2.62 10.94
C SER A 80 0.07 -1.31 11.71
N LEU A 81 -1.01 -0.56 11.55
CA LEU A 81 -1.32 0.61 12.33
C LEU A 81 -2.43 0.26 13.30
N ILE A 82 -2.14 0.31 14.59
CA ILE A 82 -3.12 0.06 15.64
C ILE A 82 -3.55 1.40 16.19
N ARG A 83 -4.84 1.74 16.02
CA ARG A 83 -5.42 2.98 16.51
C ARG A 83 -6.18 2.76 17.79
N ILE A 84 -5.83 3.53 18.82
CA ILE A 84 -6.47 3.49 20.13
C ILE A 84 -6.95 4.89 20.55
N PRO A 85 -8.00 5.02 21.40
CA PRO A 85 -8.44 6.32 21.89
C PRO A 85 -7.35 7.06 22.68
N CYS A 86 -7.32 8.39 22.61
CA CYS A 86 -6.29 9.23 23.26
C CYS A 86 -6.30 9.17 24.81
N LYS A 87 -7.32 8.63 25.43
CA LYS A 87 -7.43 8.53 26.91
C LYS A 87 -6.37 7.62 27.57
N TYR A 88 -5.63 6.83 26.79
CA TYR A 88 -4.61 5.88 27.28
C TYR A 88 -3.21 6.50 27.26
N GLN A 89 -3.06 7.73 27.75
CA GLN A 89 -1.80 8.49 27.70
C GLN A 89 -0.64 7.80 28.45
N GLU A 90 -0.89 7.18 29.59
CA GLU A 90 0.14 6.46 30.38
C GLU A 90 0.72 5.29 29.62
N LEU A 91 -0.12 4.51 28.97
CA LEU A 91 0.28 3.42 28.10
C LEU A 91 1.17 3.94 26.95
N ILE A 92 0.77 5.03 26.33
CA ILE A 92 1.53 5.64 25.22
C ILE A 92 2.93 6.09 25.69
N ASN A 93 3.06 6.63 26.89
CA ASN A 93 4.35 7.04 27.43
C ASN A 93 5.33 5.86 27.58
N GLN A 94 4.83 4.67 27.82
CA GLN A 94 5.66 3.46 27.87
C GLN A 94 5.95 2.89 26.47
N LEU A 95 4.97 2.95 25.56
CA LEU A 95 5.11 2.38 24.23
C LEU A 95 5.98 3.22 23.28
N LYS A 96 6.06 4.54 23.46
CA LYS A 96 6.80 5.44 22.55
C LYS A 96 8.32 5.19 22.50
N HIS A 97 8.88 4.45 23.45
CA HIS A 97 10.29 4.04 23.40
C HIS A 97 10.53 2.82 22.51
N LYS A 98 9.47 2.05 22.22
CA LYS A 98 9.55 0.82 21.43
C LYS A 98 8.89 0.94 20.05
N TYR A 99 7.89 1.80 19.91
CA TYR A 99 7.08 1.94 18.69
C TYR A 99 7.04 3.38 18.20
N GLU A 100 6.93 3.54 16.88
CA GLU A 100 6.58 4.82 16.28
C GLU A 100 5.10 5.10 16.55
N ILE A 101 4.82 6.21 17.26
CA ILE A 101 3.45 6.58 17.65
C ILE A 101 3.15 8.00 17.19
N LYS A 102 2.00 8.17 16.53
CA LYS A 102 1.48 9.46 16.08
C LYS A 102 0.13 9.74 16.71
N LEU A 103 -0.15 10.98 17.04
CA LEU A 103 -1.50 11.42 17.42
C LEU A 103 -2.20 11.93 16.17
N ILE A 104 -3.26 11.25 15.75
CA ILE A 104 -4.05 11.61 14.57
C ILE A 104 -5.49 11.81 15.00
N LYS A 105 -5.97 13.04 14.81
CA LYS A 105 -7.30 13.47 15.26
C LYS A 105 -7.52 13.10 16.72
N ASN A 106 -8.15 12.42 17.33
CA ASN A 106 -8.29 12.08 18.75
C ASN A 106 -7.92 10.61 19.05
N ARG A 107 -6.93 10.06 18.31
CA ARG A 107 -6.48 8.69 18.46
C ARG A 107 -4.96 8.59 18.38
N TYR A 108 -4.36 7.74 19.15
CA TYR A 108 -2.98 7.32 18.96
C TYR A 108 -2.91 6.23 17.91
N GLU A 109 -2.01 6.39 16.95
CA GLU A 109 -1.70 5.40 15.92
C GLU A 109 -0.31 4.82 16.20
N ILE A 110 -0.27 3.53 16.48
CA ILE A 110 0.92 2.77 16.81
C ILE A 110 1.31 1.94 15.59
N LYS A 111 2.51 2.18 15.05
CA LYS A 111 3.06 1.40 13.94
C LYS A 111 3.79 0.19 14.46
N THR A 112 3.47 -1.00 13.96
CA THR A 112 4.10 -2.26 14.37
C THR A 112 4.15 -3.28 13.24
N THR A 113 5.17 -4.12 13.24
CA THR A 113 5.25 -5.34 12.42
C THR A 113 4.70 -6.57 13.16
N ASP A 114 4.62 -6.51 14.49
CA ASP A 114 4.04 -7.54 15.33
C ASP A 114 2.81 -7.00 16.07
N VAL A 115 1.64 -7.35 15.55
CA VAL A 115 0.34 -6.96 16.14
C VAL A 115 0.12 -7.66 17.48
N SER A 116 0.58 -8.90 17.63
CA SER A 116 0.35 -9.71 18.83
C SER A 116 1.04 -9.11 20.04
N ASP A 117 2.27 -8.62 19.89
CA ASP A 117 3.03 -7.98 20.95
C ASP A 117 2.32 -6.71 21.46
N VAL A 118 1.82 -5.87 20.54
CA VAL A 118 1.06 -4.67 20.93
C VAL A 118 -0.25 -5.05 21.61
N LEU A 119 -1.00 -6.04 21.09
CA LEU A 119 -2.27 -6.45 21.69
C LEU A 119 -2.11 -7.01 23.09
N GLN A 120 -1.01 -7.74 23.39
CA GLN A 120 -0.70 -8.20 24.74
C GLN A 120 -0.51 -7.03 25.72
N LEU A 121 0.22 -5.98 25.29
CA LEU A 121 0.40 -4.77 26.08
C LEU A 121 -0.93 -4.03 26.29
N LEU A 122 -1.74 -3.88 25.23
CA LEU A 122 -3.06 -3.25 25.34
C LEU A 122 -3.99 -4.00 26.31
N LYS A 123 -3.89 -5.34 26.37
CA LYS A 123 -4.64 -6.17 27.31
C LYS A 123 -4.23 -5.90 28.76
N GLN A 124 -2.93 -5.78 29.06
CA GLN A 124 -2.42 -5.47 30.39
C GLN A 124 -2.94 -4.13 30.93
N TYR A 125 -3.15 -3.17 30.02
CA TYR A 125 -3.69 -1.84 30.36
C TYR A 125 -5.22 -1.75 30.25
N HIS A 126 -5.91 -2.89 30.19
CA HIS A 126 -7.37 -2.98 30.11
C HIS A 126 -7.99 -2.10 29.02
N VAL A 127 -7.31 -2.01 27.87
CA VAL A 127 -7.80 -1.26 26.71
C VAL A 127 -9.03 -1.97 26.14
N ASN A 128 -10.12 -1.22 25.91
CA ASN A 128 -11.31 -1.79 25.33
C ASN A 128 -11.12 -2.09 23.84
N PHE A 129 -11.02 -3.37 23.47
CA PHE A 129 -10.77 -3.82 22.12
C PHE A 129 -11.86 -3.44 21.11
N ASN A 130 -13.10 -3.22 21.56
CA ASN A 130 -14.19 -2.74 20.68
C ASN A 130 -13.95 -1.31 20.14
N LYS A 131 -12.97 -0.59 20.70
CA LYS A 131 -12.59 0.77 20.29
C LYS A 131 -11.24 0.83 19.58
N ILE A 132 -10.65 -0.31 19.26
CA ILE A 132 -9.40 -0.43 18.54
C ILE A 132 -9.70 -0.62 17.06
N GLU A 133 -8.87 0.00 16.21
CA GLU A 133 -8.83 -0.27 14.78
C GLU A 133 -7.46 -0.84 14.44
N ILE A 134 -7.42 -1.90 13.65
CA ILE A 134 -6.18 -2.48 13.13
C ILE A 134 -6.22 -2.38 11.62
N LEU A 135 -5.32 -1.58 11.07
CA LEU A 135 -5.17 -1.35 9.64
C LEU A 135 -3.86 -1.98 9.19
N LYS A 136 -3.94 -2.94 8.31
CA LYS A 136 -2.74 -3.52 7.68
C LYS A 136 -2.35 -2.63 6.51
N LYS A 137 -1.09 -2.18 6.50
CA LYS A 137 -0.54 -1.34 5.45
C LYS A 137 0.62 -2.04 4.77
N SER A 138 0.60 -2.12 3.44
CA SER A 138 1.77 -2.48 2.66
C SER A 138 2.64 -1.26 2.41
N LEU A 139 3.93 -1.46 2.12
CA LEU A 139 4.80 -0.33 1.75
C LEU A 139 4.31 0.35 0.47
N LEU A 140 3.79 -0.42 -0.48
CA LEU A 140 3.18 0.13 -1.69
C LEU A 140 2.10 1.16 -1.35
N GLU A 141 1.14 0.84 -0.48
CA GLU A 141 0.10 1.79 -0.04
C GLU A 141 0.68 3.06 0.58
N VAL A 142 1.78 2.94 1.31
CA VAL A 142 2.41 4.09 1.97
C VAL A 142 3.17 4.96 0.98
N MET A 143 3.89 4.35 0.07
CA MET A 143 4.69 5.06 -0.93
C MET A 143 3.78 5.81 -1.91
N PHE A 144 2.74 5.18 -2.41
CA PHE A 144 1.75 5.83 -3.28
C PHE A 144 0.94 6.92 -2.55
N SER A 145 0.64 6.76 -1.25
CA SER A 145 -0.07 7.81 -0.49
C SER A 145 0.79 9.05 -0.21
N ASN A 146 2.11 8.90 -0.13
CA ASN A 146 3.03 10.03 0.06
C ASN A 146 3.24 10.86 -1.22
N ASP A 147 3.17 10.24 -2.41
CA ASP A 147 3.25 10.96 -3.68
C ASP A 147 2.01 11.82 -3.93
N LEU A 148 0.82 11.34 -3.56
CA LEU A 148 -0.43 12.11 -3.66
C LEU A 148 -0.46 13.33 -2.74
N SER A 149 0.26 13.32 -1.61
CA SER A 149 0.34 14.47 -0.70
C SER A 149 1.34 15.56 -1.14
N LYS A 150 2.28 15.23 -2.03
CA LYS A 150 3.27 16.17 -2.58
C LYS A 150 2.87 16.78 -3.93
N GLY A 151 1.89 16.23 -4.61
CA GLY A 151 1.42 16.69 -5.93
C GLY A 151 0.38 17.83 -5.89
N GLY A 152 0.01 18.34 -4.72
CA GLY A 152 -1.05 19.35 -4.54
C GLY A 152 -0.63 20.83 -4.65
N ASN A 153 0.59 21.17 -5.13
CA ASN A 153 1.04 22.55 -5.28
C ASN A 153 1.57 22.81 -6.70
N TYR A 154 0.69 22.72 -7.69
CA TYR A 154 0.89 23.44 -8.95
C TYR A 154 -0.25 24.45 -9.09
N GLN A 155 0.03 25.69 -8.70
CA GLN A 155 -0.68 26.85 -9.21
C GLN A 155 -0.16 27.19 -10.60
#